data_db0caba33bf25d35748fd69e5688823a
#
_entry.id   db0caba33bf25d35748fd69e5688823a
#
_cell.length_a   1.000
_cell.length_b   1.000
_cell.length_c   1.000
_cell.angle_alpha   90.00
_cell.angle_beta   90.00
_cell.angle_gamma   90.00
#
_symmetry.space_group_name_H-M   'P 1'
#
loop_
_entity.id
_entity.type
_entity.pdbx_description
1 polymer ?
#
loop_
_entity_poly.entity_id
_entity_poly.type
_entity_poly.pdbx_seq_one_letter_code
_entity_poly.pdbx_strand_id
1 'polypeptide(L)'
;FLIKNITRSILISYQHGGLYGQEKHFIPEKSERMISDHFISWGWKEKKAFPLPMKISKLPLKKNNNNKYCLFVTWSQTYAYFSYGNNPELTPELSMNPTLGLLRYVSKKIPTILRPQPIPGRDDHVWRDKEFYGKIKKIKIDNHEKNFEFMAAHAKFVIINHFNTTALETLSMNIPTLVFCDKNLINFNSKASKFLLKLIKAK
;
A
#
# COMPACT_ATOMS: atom_id res chain seq x y z
N PHE A 1 25.88 -8.13 5.69
CA PHE A 1 27.10 -7.70 4.98
C PHE A 1 28.37 -8.33 5.55
N LEU A 2 28.63 -8.23 6.87
CA LEU A 2 29.77 -8.86 7.54
C LEU A 2 29.82 -10.37 7.31
N ILE A 3 28.71 -11.08 7.54
CA ILE A 3 28.61 -12.53 7.34
C ILE A 3 28.97 -12.91 5.90
N LYS A 4 28.45 -12.18 4.91
CA LYS A 4 28.78 -12.41 3.51
C LYS A 4 30.29 -12.37 3.24
N ASN A 5 30.96 -11.36 3.77
CA ASN A 5 32.41 -11.20 3.55
C ASN A 5 33.24 -12.29 4.23
N ILE A 6 32.79 -12.76 5.41
CA ILE A 6 33.47 -13.81 6.16
C ILE A 6 33.24 -15.18 5.53
N THR A 7 32.00 -15.47 5.12
CA THR A 7 31.61 -16.81 4.63
C THR A 7 31.68 -16.96 3.11
N ARG A 8 31.97 -15.89 2.37
CA ARG A 8 31.90 -15.83 0.90
C ARG A 8 30.53 -16.26 0.33
N SER A 9 29.48 -16.15 1.12
CA SER A 9 28.13 -16.53 0.73
C SER A 9 27.54 -15.54 -0.27
N ILE A 10 26.66 -16.02 -1.15
CA ILE A 10 25.86 -15.20 -2.06
C ILE A 10 24.72 -14.58 -1.25
N LEU A 11 24.59 -13.25 -1.27
CA LEU A 11 23.49 -12.52 -0.64
C LEU A 11 22.43 -12.19 -1.68
N ILE A 12 21.24 -12.75 -1.49
CA ILE A 12 20.07 -12.48 -2.33
C ILE A 12 19.07 -11.68 -1.49
N SER A 13 18.75 -10.45 -1.94
CA SER A 13 17.69 -9.65 -1.35
C SER A 13 16.40 -9.82 -2.15
N TYR A 14 15.26 -9.66 -1.49
CA TYR A 14 13.96 -9.81 -2.09
C TYR A 14 13.11 -8.58 -1.80
N GLN A 15 12.43 -8.06 -2.83
CA GLN A 15 11.46 -6.98 -2.67
C GLN A 15 10.39 -7.36 -1.65
N HIS A 16 10.14 -6.49 -0.67
CA HIS A 16 9.16 -6.74 0.41
C HIS A 16 8.12 -5.60 0.55
N GLY A 17 8.15 -4.62 -0.34
CA GLY A 17 7.21 -3.50 -0.33
C GLY A 17 6.85 -2.98 -1.71
N GLY A 18 5.71 -2.32 -1.81
CA GLY A 18 5.17 -1.83 -3.09
C GLY A 18 5.91 -0.65 -3.69
N LEU A 19 6.71 0.09 -2.91
CA LEU A 19 7.43 1.27 -3.41
C LEU A 19 8.70 0.93 -4.20
N TYR A 20 9.20 -0.29 -4.08
CA TYR A 20 10.34 -0.77 -4.85
C TYR A 20 10.05 -0.76 -6.35
N GLY A 21 10.99 -0.23 -7.12
CA GLY A 21 10.86 -0.07 -8.56
C GLY A 21 9.87 1.03 -8.98
N GLN A 22 9.25 1.73 -8.03
CA GLN A 22 8.27 2.78 -8.29
C GLN A 22 8.80 4.17 -7.93
N GLU A 23 9.36 4.34 -6.76
CA GLU A 23 9.90 5.63 -6.33
C GLU A 23 11.27 5.93 -6.93
N LYS A 24 11.49 7.20 -7.28
CA LYS A 24 12.76 7.68 -7.84
C LYS A 24 13.93 7.59 -6.84
N HIS A 25 13.64 7.79 -5.55
CA HIS A 25 14.65 7.88 -4.50
C HIS A 25 14.33 7.00 -3.29
N PHE A 26 13.89 5.77 -3.51
CA PHE A 26 13.60 4.85 -2.42
C PHE A 26 14.90 4.29 -1.83
N ILE A 27 15.31 4.83 -0.68
CA ILE A 27 16.58 4.49 -0.02
C ILE A 27 16.70 3.00 0.34
N PRO A 28 15.65 2.33 0.91
CA PRO A 28 15.73 0.91 1.21
C PRO A 28 16.10 0.06 0.00
N GLU A 29 15.45 0.28 -1.14
CA GLU A 29 15.77 -0.44 -2.39
C GLU A 29 17.22 -0.23 -2.81
N LYS A 30 17.68 1.03 -2.81
CA LYS A 30 19.07 1.35 -3.20
C LYS A 30 20.07 0.67 -2.30
N SER A 31 19.86 0.70 -0.99
CA SER A 31 20.74 0.09 0.01
C SER A 31 20.79 -1.43 -0.15
N GLU A 32 19.62 -2.08 -0.26
CA GLU A 32 19.54 -3.52 -0.42
C GLU A 32 20.17 -3.99 -1.74
N ARG A 33 19.92 -3.29 -2.83
CA ARG A 33 20.55 -3.60 -4.14
C ARG A 33 22.06 -3.35 -4.16
N MET A 34 22.55 -2.44 -3.34
CA MET A 34 23.99 -2.15 -3.23
C MET A 34 24.72 -3.26 -2.49
N ILE A 35 24.14 -3.79 -1.42
CA ILE A 35 24.80 -4.80 -0.58
C ILE A 35 24.59 -6.24 -1.06
N SER A 36 23.57 -6.51 -1.89
CA SER A 36 23.25 -7.84 -2.40
C SER A 36 23.96 -8.14 -3.73
N ASP A 37 24.23 -9.42 -3.96
CA ASP A 37 24.73 -9.93 -5.23
C ASP A 37 23.60 -9.97 -6.26
N HIS A 38 22.41 -10.39 -5.82
CA HIS A 38 21.19 -10.46 -6.60
C HIS A 38 20.03 -9.86 -5.84
N PHE A 39 19.11 -9.23 -6.57
CA PHE A 39 17.89 -8.68 -6.03
C PHE A 39 16.68 -9.27 -6.77
N ILE A 40 15.71 -9.81 -6.06
CA ILE A 40 14.48 -10.32 -6.64
C ILE A 40 13.40 -9.27 -6.54
N SER A 41 12.91 -8.83 -7.70
CA SER A 41 11.86 -7.81 -7.83
C SER A 41 10.48 -8.43 -8.10
N TRP A 42 9.42 -7.68 -7.85
CA TRP A 42 8.06 -8.07 -8.21
C TRP A 42 7.74 -7.67 -9.66
N GLY A 43 8.28 -8.45 -10.62
CA GLY A 43 7.93 -8.36 -12.03
C GLY A 43 8.68 -7.29 -12.84
N TRP A 44 9.49 -6.43 -12.24
CA TRP A 44 10.30 -5.47 -12.99
C TRP A 44 11.75 -5.90 -13.13
N LYS A 45 12.40 -5.50 -14.22
CA LYS A 45 13.78 -5.87 -14.55
C LYS A 45 14.69 -4.65 -14.63
N GLU A 46 15.82 -4.74 -13.95
CA GLU A 46 16.95 -3.80 -14.04
C GLU A 46 18.27 -4.55 -13.80
N LYS A 47 19.42 -3.81 -13.90
CA LYS A 47 20.72 -4.39 -13.57
C LYS A 47 20.70 -4.96 -12.15
N LYS A 48 21.07 -6.22 -12.00
CA LYS A 48 21.02 -7.02 -10.76
C LYS A 48 19.61 -7.29 -10.20
N ALA A 49 18.54 -6.82 -10.82
CA ALA A 49 17.17 -7.11 -10.41
C ALA A 49 16.52 -8.14 -11.33
N PHE A 50 16.15 -9.29 -10.76
CA PHE A 50 15.52 -10.40 -11.44
C PHE A 50 14.02 -10.41 -11.16
N PRO A 51 13.17 -10.38 -12.19
CA PRO A 51 11.73 -10.34 -12.00
C PRO A 51 11.19 -11.72 -11.59
N LEU A 52 10.51 -11.78 -10.45
CA LEU A 52 9.66 -12.90 -10.08
C LEU A 52 8.25 -12.36 -9.76
N PRO A 53 7.23 -13.22 -9.87
CA PRO A 53 5.89 -12.83 -9.45
C PRO A 53 5.87 -12.41 -7.98
N MET A 54 5.07 -11.38 -7.66
CA MET A 54 4.72 -11.07 -6.28
C MET A 54 4.03 -12.29 -5.66
N LYS A 55 4.37 -12.61 -4.39
CA LYS A 55 3.64 -13.63 -3.65
C LYS A 55 2.23 -13.10 -3.38
N ILE A 56 1.27 -13.57 -4.15
CA ILE A 56 -0.13 -13.24 -3.99
C ILE A 56 -0.80 -14.36 -3.21
N SER A 57 -1.63 -14.01 -2.26
CA SER A 57 -2.52 -14.98 -1.63
C SER A 57 -3.46 -15.56 -2.69
N LYS A 58 -3.46 -16.89 -2.84
CA LYS A 58 -4.32 -17.61 -3.79
C LYS A 58 -5.75 -17.70 -3.26
N LEU A 59 -6.37 -16.58 -2.92
CA LEU A 59 -7.79 -16.62 -2.68
C LEU A 59 -8.50 -16.69 -4.04
N PRO A 60 -9.24 -17.77 -4.32
CA PRO A 60 -10.05 -17.83 -5.53
C PRO A 60 -11.06 -16.69 -5.45
N LEU A 61 -10.94 -15.74 -6.35
CA LEU A 61 -11.90 -14.67 -6.51
C LEU A 61 -13.22 -15.25 -7.04
N LYS A 62 -13.98 -15.92 -6.18
CA LYS A 62 -15.40 -16.08 -6.45
C LYS A 62 -15.99 -14.68 -6.33
N LYS A 63 -16.35 -14.08 -7.46
CA LYS A 63 -17.21 -12.90 -7.50
C LYS A 63 -18.47 -13.25 -6.68
N ASN A 64 -18.46 -12.87 -5.42
CA ASN A 64 -19.62 -13.05 -4.58
C ASN A 64 -20.51 -11.83 -4.84
N ASN A 65 -21.61 -12.02 -5.59
CA ASN A 65 -22.57 -10.96 -5.90
C ASN A 65 -23.22 -10.34 -4.64
N ASN A 66 -22.96 -10.89 -3.47
CA ASN A 66 -23.41 -10.41 -2.15
C ASN A 66 -22.45 -9.45 -1.45
N ASN A 67 -21.42 -8.96 -2.13
CA ASN A 67 -20.48 -8.01 -1.54
C ASN A 67 -21.16 -6.67 -1.24
N LYS A 68 -21.35 -6.36 0.05
CA LYS A 68 -22.23 -5.27 0.52
C LYS A 68 -21.51 -4.05 1.06
N TYR A 69 -20.17 -4.04 1.13
CA TYR A 69 -19.43 -2.95 1.76
C TYR A 69 -18.26 -2.45 0.90
N CYS A 70 -17.89 -1.21 1.15
CA CYS A 70 -16.62 -0.65 0.72
C CYS A 70 -15.54 -0.94 1.78
N LEU A 71 -14.41 -1.51 1.39
CA LEU A 71 -13.24 -1.59 2.25
C LEU A 71 -12.38 -0.36 2.01
N PHE A 72 -12.27 0.53 3.00
CA PHE A 72 -11.45 1.73 2.93
C PHE A 72 -10.16 1.50 3.70
N VAL A 73 -9.04 1.43 3.00
CA VAL A 73 -7.72 1.17 3.59
C VAL A 73 -6.97 2.48 3.70
N THR A 74 -6.57 2.81 4.92
CA THR A 74 -5.76 4.00 5.18
C THR A 74 -4.35 3.62 5.56
N TRP A 75 -3.42 4.40 5.07
CA TRP A 75 -2.06 4.40 5.56
C TRP A 75 -1.90 5.56 6.53
N SER A 76 -1.65 5.22 7.78
CA SER A 76 -1.38 6.21 8.82
C SER A 76 0.08 6.63 8.74
N GLN A 77 0.31 7.90 8.45
CA GLN A 77 1.66 8.44 8.54
C GLN A 77 2.07 8.54 10.01
N THR A 78 3.26 7.99 10.31
CA THR A 78 3.90 8.27 11.60
C THR A 78 4.40 9.70 11.61
N TYR A 79 4.29 10.38 12.76
CA TYR A 79 5.05 11.62 13.02
C TYR A 79 6.57 11.34 13.18
N ALA A 80 7.07 10.20 12.72
CA ALA A 80 8.49 9.94 12.70
C ALA A 80 9.13 10.89 11.67
N TYR A 81 9.84 11.85 12.15
CA TYR A 81 10.62 12.84 11.38
C TYR A 81 11.62 12.21 10.40
N PHE A 82 11.71 10.90 10.36
CA PHE A 82 12.64 10.12 9.54
C PHE A 82 11.97 8.88 8.97
N SER A 83 10.97 9.03 8.12
CA SER A 83 10.58 7.89 7.28
C SER A 83 11.39 7.94 5.98
N TYR A 84 12.39 7.08 5.89
CA TYR A 84 13.17 6.90 4.68
C TYR A 84 12.25 6.54 3.50
N GLY A 85 12.15 7.42 2.52
CA GLY A 85 11.42 7.16 1.27
C GLY A 85 9.99 7.70 1.20
N ASN A 86 9.43 8.24 2.26
CA ASN A 86 8.15 8.94 2.21
C ASN A 86 8.39 10.44 2.32
N ASN A 87 7.68 11.22 1.52
CA ASN A 87 7.78 12.67 1.55
C ASN A 87 7.46 13.17 2.98
N PRO A 88 8.46 13.62 3.76
CA PRO A 88 8.24 14.04 5.15
C PRO A 88 7.46 15.36 5.25
N GLU A 89 7.29 16.04 4.12
CA GLU A 89 6.67 17.36 4.03
C GLU A 89 5.15 17.32 4.03
N LEU A 90 4.56 16.13 4.01
CA LEU A 90 3.12 16.00 4.09
C LEU A 90 2.70 16.14 5.53
N THR A 91 2.25 17.32 5.84
CA THR A 91 1.47 17.49 7.05
C THR A 91 0.31 16.49 6.98
N PRO A 92 0.06 15.73 8.04
CA PRO A 92 -1.08 14.81 8.10
C PRO A 92 -2.38 15.45 7.61
N GLU A 93 -2.53 16.73 7.80
CA GLU A 93 -3.68 17.53 7.40
C GLU A 93 -3.90 17.56 5.89
N LEU A 94 -2.84 17.67 5.08
CA LEU A 94 -2.96 17.68 3.61
C LEU A 94 -3.46 16.36 3.04
N SER A 95 -3.09 15.23 3.64
CA SER A 95 -3.57 13.92 3.21
C SER A 95 -4.86 13.48 3.89
N MET A 96 -5.08 13.91 5.15
CA MET A 96 -6.21 13.48 5.97
C MET A 96 -7.51 14.18 5.59
N ASN A 97 -7.51 15.49 5.34
CA ASN A 97 -8.74 16.22 5.03
C ASN A 97 -9.41 15.71 3.73
N PRO A 98 -8.71 15.53 2.60
CA PRO A 98 -9.29 14.92 1.42
C PRO A 98 -9.78 13.49 1.67
N THR A 99 -9.01 12.68 2.41
CA THR A 99 -9.38 11.31 2.78
C THR A 99 -10.66 11.30 3.61
N LEU A 100 -10.77 12.19 4.59
CA LEU A 100 -11.96 12.35 5.44
C LEU A 100 -13.19 12.77 4.62
N GLY A 101 -13.02 13.69 3.67
CA GLY A 101 -14.07 14.10 2.74
C GLY A 101 -14.60 12.96 1.91
N LEU A 102 -13.70 12.19 1.28
CA LEU A 102 -14.06 11.01 0.48
C LEU A 102 -14.76 9.94 1.34
N LEU A 103 -14.22 9.65 2.51
CA LEU A 103 -14.76 8.65 3.42
C LEU A 103 -16.18 9.02 3.88
N ARG A 104 -16.43 10.30 4.21
CA ARG A 104 -17.77 10.82 4.54
C ARG A 104 -18.74 10.68 3.37
N TYR A 105 -18.29 10.94 2.16
CA TYR A 105 -19.11 10.80 0.97
C TYR A 105 -19.50 9.34 0.71
N VAL A 106 -18.51 8.44 0.72
CA VAL A 106 -18.72 7.02 0.43
C VAL A 106 -19.60 6.35 1.49
N SER A 107 -19.37 6.63 2.78
CA SER A 107 -20.11 6.04 3.89
C SER A 107 -21.61 6.42 3.91
N LYS A 108 -21.99 7.52 3.27
CA LYS A 108 -23.40 7.88 3.05
C LYS A 108 -24.08 7.00 2.00
N LYS A 109 -23.31 6.44 1.06
CA LYS A 109 -23.82 5.68 -0.11
C LYS A 109 -23.79 4.17 0.10
N ILE A 110 -22.77 3.67 0.81
CA ILE A 110 -22.56 2.24 1.03
C ILE A 110 -21.98 2.01 2.43
N PRO A 111 -22.35 0.92 3.14
CA PRO A 111 -21.67 0.52 4.35
C PRO A 111 -20.16 0.46 4.14
N THR A 112 -19.40 1.08 5.01
CA THR A 112 -17.96 1.22 4.84
C THR A 112 -17.23 0.63 6.05
N ILE A 113 -16.25 -0.20 5.78
CA ILE A 113 -15.31 -0.72 6.78
C ILE A 113 -13.99 0.01 6.58
N LEU A 114 -13.56 0.74 7.60
CA LEU A 114 -12.26 1.37 7.63
C LEU A 114 -11.23 0.39 8.17
N ARG A 115 -10.20 0.14 7.38
CA ARG A 115 -9.06 -0.70 7.77
C ARG A 115 -7.80 0.16 7.83
N PRO A 116 -7.42 0.63 9.02
CA PRO A 116 -6.15 1.30 9.21
C PRO A 116 -5.00 0.32 9.03
N GLN A 117 -3.83 0.79 8.59
CA GLN A 117 -2.65 -0.07 8.51
C GLN A 117 -2.18 -0.41 9.92
N PRO A 118 -2.05 -1.71 10.28
CA PRO A 118 -1.48 -2.09 11.57
C PRO A 118 0.03 -1.83 11.55
N ILE A 119 0.52 -1.14 12.56
CA ILE A 119 1.96 -0.98 12.78
C ILE A 119 2.32 -1.73 14.06
N PRO A 120 3.07 -2.83 13.96
CA PRO A 120 3.46 -3.61 15.13
C PRO A 120 4.16 -2.74 16.18
N GLY A 121 3.74 -2.87 17.44
CA GLY A 121 4.32 -2.16 18.57
C GLY A 121 3.97 -0.68 18.68
N ARG A 122 2.98 -0.20 17.90
CA ARG A 122 2.50 1.18 17.98
C ARG A 122 0.98 1.25 17.91
N ASP A 123 0.36 1.36 19.06
CA ASP A 123 -1.10 1.53 19.14
C ASP A 123 -1.57 2.95 18.79
N ASP A 124 -0.66 3.92 18.77
CA ASP A 124 -0.93 5.34 18.52
C ASP A 124 -1.53 5.62 17.13
N HIS A 125 -1.23 4.79 16.12
CA HIS A 125 -1.80 4.95 14.78
C HIS A 125 -3.25 4.49 14.69
N VAL A 126 -3.56 3.36 15.30
CA VAL A 126 -4.95 2.85 15.40
C VAL A 126 -5.80 3.85 16.19
N TRP A 127 -5.20 4.48 17.20
CA TRP A 127 -5.87 5.49 18.00
C TRP A 127 -6.22 6.74 17.17
N ARG A 128 -5.29 7.25 16.36
CA ARG A 128 -5.56 8.39 15.47
C ARG A 128 -6.64 8.12 14.45
N ASP A 129 -6.57 7.00 13.78
CA ASP A 129 -7.60 6.63 12.80
C ASP A 129 -8.97 6.51 13.48
N LYS A 130 -9.03 5.96 14.70
CA LYS A 130 -10.25 5.95 15.51
C LYS A 130 -10.72 7.36 15.88
N GLU A 131 -9.82 8.24 16.24
CA GLU A 131 -10.16 9.62 16.62
C GLU A 131 -10.67 10.43 15.43
N PHE A 132 -9.97 10.38 14.30
CA PHE A 132 -10.34 11.16 13.12
C PHE A 132 -11.52 10.58 12.35
N TYR A 133 -11.54 9.27 12.15
CA TYR A 133 -12.54 8.64 11.30
C TYR A 133 -13.69 8.00 12.08
N GLY A 134 -13.49 7.64 13.34
CA GLY A 134 -14.49 6.97 14.17
C GLY A 134 -15.74 7.79 14.46
N LYS A 135 -15.66 9.11 14.30
CA LYS A 135 -16.80 10.05 14.44
C LYS A 135 -17.72 10.07 13.21
N ILE A 136 -17.35 9.40 12.12
CA ILE A 136 -18.16 9.38 10.92
C ILE A 136 -19.27 8.31 11.06
N LYS A 137 -20.52 8.75 10.94
CA LYS A 137 -21.67 7.83 10.96
C LYS A 137 -21.56 6.77 9.84
N LYS A 138 -21.99 5.55 10.15
CA LYS A 138 -22.01 4.40 9.21
C LYS A 138 -20.65 3.84 8.80
N ILE A 139 -19.60 4.10 9.58
CA ILE A 139 -18.31 3.46 9.43
C ILE A 139 -18.11 2.44 10.54
N LYS A 140 -17.63 1.26 10.17
CA LYS A 140 -17.10 0.25 11.09
C LYS A 140 -15.58 0.26 10.99
N ILE A 141 -14.89 0.34 12.09
CA ILE A 141 -13.43 0.19 12.13
C ILE A 141 -13.10 -1.30 12.20
N ASP A 142 -12.22 -1.75 11.32
CA ASP A 142 -11.74 -3.14 11.29
C ASP A 142 -10.77 -3.39 12.44
N ASN A 143 -10.97 -4.49 13.15
CA ASN A 143 -10.14 -4.93 14.27
C ASN A 143 -9.01 -5.90 13.87
N HIS A 144 -8.81 -6.12 12.57
CA HIS A 144 -7.79 -7.00 12.00
C HIS A 144 -7.89 -8.49 12.37
N GLU A 145 -9.05 -8.97 12.82
CA GLU A 145 -9.27 -10.41 13.06
C GLU A 145 -9.12 -11.25 11.79
N LYS A 146 -9.47 -10.66 10.64
CA LYS A 146 -9.31 -11.29 9.34
C LYS A 146 -8.18 -10.63 8.55
N ASN A 147 -7.46 -11.42 7.74
CA ASN A 147 -6.42 -10.87 6.90
C ASN A 147 -6.98 -9.92 5.82
N PHE A 148 -6.09 -9.12 5.23
CA PHE A 148 -6.47 -8.13 4.24
C PHE A 148 -7.13 -8.76 3.00
N GLU A 149 -6.56 -9.83 2.50
CA GLU A 149 -7.00 -10.50 1.28
C GLU A 149 -8.44 -11.04 1.44
N PHE A 150 -8.75 -11.60 2.61
CA PHE A 150 -10.11 -12.04 2.92
C PHE A 150 -11.09 -10.86 2.89
N MET A 151 -10.76 -9.77 3.57
CA MET A 151 -11.61 -8.59 3.64
C MET A 151 -11.80 -7.94 2.26
N ALA A 152 -10.73 -7.84 1.48
CA ALA A 152 -10.77 -7.27 0.14
C ALA A 152 -11.59 -8.12 -0.83
N ALA A 153 -11.44 -9.46 -0.78
CA ALA A 153 -12.21 -10.38 -1.62
C ALA A 153 -13.72 -10.34 -1.37
N HIS A 154 -14.13 -9.95 -0.16
CA HIS A 154 -15.54 -9.82 0.23
C HIS A 154 -16.07 -8.39 0.12
N ALA A 155 -15.25 -7.43 -0.24
CA ALA A 155 -15.67 -6.06 -0.49
C ALA A 155 -16.30 -5.91 -1.89
N LYS A 156 -17.24 -4.99 -2.04
CA LYS A 156 -17.77 -4.59 -3.35
C LYS A 156 -16.69 -3.89 -4.18
N PHE A 157 -15.90 -3.05 -3.52
CA PHE A 157 -14.70 -2.40 -4.04
C PHE A 157 -13.83 -1.95 -2.87
N VAL A 158 -12.56 -1.67 -3.17
CA VAL A 158 -11.58 -1.19 -2.20
C VAL A 158 -11.21 0.25 -2.54
N ILE A 159 -11.10 1.10 -1.52
CA ILE A 159 -10.50 2.43 -1.65
C ILE A 159 -9.22 2.45 -0.83
N ILE A 160 -8.14 2.96 -1.40
CA ILE A 160 -6.82 3.02 -0.78
C ILE A 160 -6.31 4.45 -0.90
N ASN A 161 -5.89 5.08 0.21
CA ASN A 161 -5.39 6.45 0.21
C ASN A 161 -3.87 6.56 -0.09
N HIS A 162 -3.26 5.49 -0.56
CA HIS A 162 -1.83 5.44 -0.88
C HIS A 162 -1.56 4.44 -2.00
N PHE A 163 -0.46 4.61 -2.72
CA PHE A 163 -0.05 3.66 -3.76
C PHE A 163 1.14 2.83 -3.27
N ASN A 164 0.86 1.76 -2.53
CA ASN A 164 1.85 0.89 -1.90
C ASN A 164 1.50 -0.59 -2.15
N THR A 165 2.06 -1.50 -1.37
CA THR A 165 1.84 -2.96 -1.44
C THR A 165 0.37 -3.33 -1.56
N THR A 166 -0.48 -2.75 -0.72
CA THR A 166 -1.94 -3.01 -0.71
C THR A 166 -2.61 -2.72 -2.06
N ALA A 167 -2.19 -1.65 -2.75
CA ALA A 167 -2.71 -1.33 -4.09
C ALA A 167 -2.28 -2.38 -5.13
N LEU A 168 -1.04 -2.85 -5.06
CA LEU A 168 -0.56 -3.93 -5.93
C LEU A 168 -1.27 -5.25 -5.65
N GLU A 169 -1.53 -5.57 -4.39
CA GLU A 169 -2.28 -6.75 -3.97
C GLU A 169 -3.69 -6.74 -4.54
N THR A 170 -4.44 -5.66 -4.36
CA THR A 170 -5.82 -5.58 -4.88
C THR A 170 -5.88 -5.64 -6.40
N LEU A 171 -4.96 -4.98 -7.10
CA LEU A 171 -4.85 -5.06 -8.56
C LEU A 171 -4.54 -6.48 -9.02
N SER A 172 -3.61 -7.16 -8.36
CA SER A 172 -3.23 -8.54 -8.70
C SER A 172 -4.35 -9.55 -8.41
N MET A 173 -5.19 -9.28 -7.43
CA MET A 173 -6.38 -10.04 -7.10
C MET A 173 -7.59 -9.68 -8.01
N ASN A 174 -7.43 -8.76 -8.95
CA ASN A 174 -8.49 -8.26 -9.83
C ASN A 174 -9.73 -7.75 -9.06
N ILE A 175 -9.49 -7.08 -7.95
CA ILE A 175 -10.55 -6.46 -7.14
C ILE A 175 -10.77 -5.03 -7.64
N PRO A 176 -12.03 -4.58 -7.82
CA PRO A 176 -12.31 -3.19 -8.14
C PRO A 176 -11.70 -2.26 -7.10
N THR A 177 -10.73 -1.44 -7.51
CA THR A 177 -9.91 -0.64 -6.60
C THR A 177 -9.84 0.81 -7.07
N LEU A 178 -10.11 1.72 -6.16
CA LEU A 178 -9.86 3.15 -6.32
C LEU A 178 -8.65 3.52 -5.47
N VAL A 179 -7.59 3.98 -6.12
CA VAL A 179 -6.46 4.60 -5.41
C VAL A 179 -6.68 6.10 -5.37
N PHE A 180 -6.79 6.63 -4.16
CA PHE A 180 -7.02 8.04 -3.88
C PHE A 180 -5.79 8.63 -3.22
N CYS A 181 -4.87 9.13 -4.01
CA CYS A 181 -3.67 9.79 -3.51
C CYS A 181 -3.33 11.01 -4.39
N ASP A 182 -2.68 12.01 -3.81
CA ASP A 182 -2.16 13.12 -4.58
C ASP A 182 -0.91 12.64 -5.33
N LYS A 183 -0.93 12.76 -6.65
CA LYS A 183 0.19 12.37 -7.52
C LYS A 183 1.47 13.17 -7.26
N ASN A 184 1.35 14.38 -6.69
CA ASN A 184 2.48 15.24 -6.39
C ASN A 184 3.22 14.80 -5.12
N LEU A 185 2.58 13.96 -4.32
CA LEU A 185 3.11 13.47 -3.05
C LEU A 185 3.95 12.21 -3.19
N ILE A 186 3.94 11.60 -4.37
CA ILE A 186 4.73 10.40 -4.66
C ILE A 186 5.69 10.72 -5.79
N ASN A 187 6.98 10.65 -5.50
CA ASN A 187 8.02 10.91 -6.48
C ASN A 187 8.30 9.65 -7.34
N PHE A 188 7.34 9.33 -8.20
CA PHE A 188 7.46 8.17 -9.09
C PHE A 188 8.60 8.32 -10.08
N ASN A 189 9.28 7.21 -10.35
CA ASN A 189 10.20 7.13 -11.48
C ASN A 189 9.44 7.16 -12.82
N SER A 190 10.16 7.35 -13.91
CA SER A 190 9.55 7.50 -15.25
C SER A 190 8.76 6.27 -15.72
N LYS A 191 9.17 5.06 -15.31
CA LYS A 191 8.47 3.82 -15.69
C LYS A 191 7.14 3.69 -14.94
N ALA A 192 7.16 3.94 -13.62
CA ALA A 192 5.95 3.94 -12.79
C ALA A 192 4.97 5.02 -13.21
N SER A 193 5.45 6.23 -13.50
CA SER A 193 4.62 7.33 -14.02
C SER A 193 3.90 6.95 -15.31
N LYS A 194 4.59 6.31 -16.27
CA LYS A 194 3.99 5.83 -17.52
C LYS A 194 2.92 4.76 -17.28
N PHE A 195 3.15 3.86 -16.32
CA PHE A 195 2.19 2.83 -15.95
C PHE A 195 0.92 3.43 -15.31
N LEU A 196 1.09 4.36 -14.37
CA LEU A 196 -0.02 5.08 -13.75
C LEU A 196 -0.86 5.84 -14.75
N LEU A 197 -0.24 6.51 -15.73
CA LEU A 197 -0.98 7.18 -16.81
C LEU A 197 -1.83 6.20 -17.64
N LYS A 198 -1.35 4.96 -17.83
CA LYS A 198 -2.16 3.92 -18.50
C LYS A 198 -3.35 3.51 -17.63
N LEU A 199 -3.18 3.34 -16.31
CA LEU A 199 -4.27 3.03 -15.39
C LEU A 199 -5.33 4.15 -15.36
N ILE A 200 -4.90 5.41 -15.33
CA ILE A 200 -5.80 6.58 -15.34
C ILE A 200 -6.62 6.64 -16.65
N LYS A 201 -6.04 6.24 -17.78
CA LYS A 201 -6.71 6.21 -19.09
C LYS A 201 -7.62 5.00 -19.30
N ALA A 202 -7.42 3.94 -18.55
CA ALA A 202 -8.18 2.69 -18.66
C ALA A 202 -9.51 2.72 -17.88
N LYS A 203 -10.26 3.83 -17.99
CA LYS A 203 -11.54 4.06 -17.29
C LYS A 203 -12.60 3.03 -17.67
#